data_af5503aaeb09f717b8d1bcec9f73f278
#
_entry.id   af5503aaeb09f717b8d1bcec9f73f278
#
_cell.length_a   1.000
_cell.length_b   1.000
_cell.length_c   1.000
_cell.angle_alpha   90.00
_cell.angle_beta   90.00
_cell.angle_gamma   90.00
#
_symmetry.space_group_name_H-M   'P 1'
#
loop_
_entity.id
_entity.type
_entity.pdbx_description
1 polymer ?
#
loop_
_entity_poly.entity_id
_entity_poly.type
_entity_poly.pdbx_seq_one_letter_code
_entity_poly.pdbx_strand_id
1 'polypeptide(L)'
;MDDPVTDELIASVSGIRGLVQNLRTHIGGDTVTVRDLAGHRATLLQGPRFVGTGEQVADEMADWFESGACDGFVLAATHLPGAFEDVVRMVVPELQRRGLFRTEYESSTLRGHLGLQRPSNNRVHASANA
;
A
#
# COMPACT_ATOMS: atom_id res chain seq x y z
N MET A 1 18.12 -14.31 18.57
CA MET A 1 17.84 -13.40 17.44
C MET A 1 19.04 -13.23 16.51
N ASP A 2 20.22 -13.47 17.01
CA ASP A 2 21.46 -13.34 16.21
C ASP A 2 21.90 -14.70 15.60
N ASP A 3 21.00 -15.69 15.64
CA ASP A 3 21.20 -16.98 15.01
C ASP A 3 21.17 -16.85 13.48
N PRO A 4 22.07 -17.55 12.76
CA PRO A 4 22.09 -17.50 11.31
C PRO A 4 20.84 -18.18 10.72
N VAL A 5 20.31 -17.60 9.65
CA VAL A 5 19.23 -18.20 8.85
C VAL A 5 19.83 -19.30 7.99
N THR A 6 19.62 -20.54 8.37
CA THR A 6 20.16 -21.72 7.66
C THR A 6 19.36 -22.04 6.39
N ASP A 7 20.01 -22.72 5.43
CA ASP A 7 19.33 -23.16 4.21
C ASP A 7 18.20 -24.16 4.49
N GLU A 8 18.32 -24.95 5.58
CA GLU A 8 17.25 -25.84 6.05
C GLU A 8 16.01 -25.04 6.51
N LEU A 9 16.22 -23.97 7.26
CA LEU A 9 15.14 -23.09 7.70
C LEU A 9 14.48 -22.43 6.48
N ILE A 10 15.27 -21.95 5.52
CA ILE A 10 14.77 -21.34 4.27
C ILE A 10 13.95 -22.34 3.45
N ALA A 11 14.40 -23.61 3.39
CA ALA A 11 13.69 -24.66 2.66
C ALA A 11 12.36 -25.05 3.32
N SER A 12 12.27 -24.94 4.65
CA SER A 12 11.07 -25.31 5.43
C SER A 12 9.94 -24.28 5.32
N VAL A 13 10.24 -23.03 4.92
CA VAL A 13 9.25 -21.94 4.91
C VAL A 13 9.00 -21.46 3.48
N SER A 14 7.75 -21.59 3.02
CA SER A 14 7.31 -21.11 1.71
C SER A 14 7.34 -19.59 1.66
N GLY A 15 7.95 -19.02 0.61
CA GLY A 15 7.96 -17.57 0.34
C GLY A 15 9.13 -16.78 0.92
N ILE A 16 9.99 -17.36 1.75
CA ILE A 16 11.15 -16.65 2.34
C ILE A 16 12.37 -16.65 1.42
N ARG A 17 12.49 -17.57 0.46
CA ARG A 17 13.69 -17.73 -0.38
C ARG A 17 14.12 -16.45 -1.08
N GLY A 18 13.20 -15.78 -1.78
CA GLY A 18 13.48 -14.54 -2.47
C GLY A 18 13.86 -13.39 -1.53
N LEU A 19 13.26 -13.34 -0.34
CA LEU A 19 13.54 -12.34 0.67
C LEU A 19 14.97 -12.48 1.21
N VAL A 20 15.41 -13.71 1.54
CA VAL A 20 16.77 -13.96 2.02
C VAL A 20 17.82 -13.69 0.93
N GLN A 21 17.53 -14.05 -0.32
CA GLN A 21 18.40 -13.77 -1.46
C GLN A 21 18.61 -12.25 -1.64
N ASN A 22 17.52 -11.48 -1.63
CA ASN A 22 17.58 -10.03 -1.73
C ASN A 22 18.32 -9.40 -0.54
N LEU A 23 18.14 -9.93 0.65
CA LEU A 23 18.81 -9.45 1.85
C LEU A 23 20.31 -9.72 1.80
N ARG A 24 20.76 -10.91 1.37
CA ARG A 24 22.18 -11.23 1.14
C ARG A 24 22.83 -10.23 0.17
N THR A 25 22.14 -9.92 -0.92
CA THR A 25 22.61 -8.92 -1.91
C THR A 25 22.71 -7.52 -1.30
N HIS A 26 21.78 -7.17 -0.42
CA HIS A 26 21.72 -5.82 0.16
C HIS A 26 22.73 -5.60 1.29
N ILE A 27 22.94 -6.61 2.13
CA ILE A 27 23.91 -6.56 3.26
C ILE A 27 25.36 -6.79 2.78
N GLY A 28 25.52 -7.42 1.62
CA GLY A 28 26.84 -7.74 1.06
C GLY A 28 27.60 -8.83 1.83
N GLY A 29 26.87 -9.72 2.54
CA GLY A 29 27.42 -10.81 3.31
C GLY A 29 26.70 -12.15 3.10
N ASP A 30 27.43 -13.25 3.27
CA ASP A 30 26.88 -14.61 3.10
C ASP A 30 26.01 -15.05 4.29
N THR A 31 26.16 -14.41 5.44
CA THR A 31 25.46 -14.78 6.68
C THR A 31 24.37 -13.75 7.00
N VAL A 32 23.11 -14.17 6.92
CA VAL A 32 21.95 -13.41 7.33
C VAL A 32 21.43 -13.96 8.65
N THR A 33 21.18 -13.09 9.62
CA THR A 33 20.60 -13.48 10.90
C THR A 33 19.09 -13.30 10.91
N VAL A 34 18.41 -13.93 11.89
CA VAL A 34 16.97 -13.72 12.13
C VAL A 34 16.67 -12.23 12.43
N ARG A 35 17.58 -11.55 13.09
CA ARG A 35 17.47 -10.10 13.37
C ARG A 35 17.47 -9.27 12.08
N ASP A 36 18.39 -9.58 11.15
CA ASP A 36 18.49 -8.89 9.87
C ASP A 36 17.23 -9.11 9.03
N LEU A 37 16.73 -10.35 9.02
CA LEU A 37 15.50 -10.70 8.33
C LEU A 37 14.28 -9.95 8.90
N ALA A 38 14.17 -9.87 10.22
CA ALA A 38 13.08 -9.16 10.88
C ALA A 38 13.16 -7.65 10.62
N GLY A 39 14.34 -7.04 10.69
CA GLY A 39 14.55 -5.62 10.40
C GLY A 39 14.24 -5.27 8.95
N HIS A 40 14.73 -6.06 8.02
CA HIS A 40 14.47 -5.86 6.59
C HIS A 40 13.00 -6.04 6.26
N ARG A 41 12.34 -7.06 6.81
CA ARG A 41 10.91 -7.27 6.64
C ARG A 41 10.09 -6.11 7.20
N ALA A 42 10.44 -5.61 8.37
CA ALA A 42 9.78 -4.45 8.96
C ALA A 42 9.91 -3.21 8.07
N THR A 43 11.07 -3.00 7.46
CA THR A 43 11.32 -1.86 6.55
C THR A 43 10.55 -2.02 5.23
N LEU A 44 10.55 -3.20 4.62
CA LEU A 44 9.84 -3.47 3.37
C LEU A 44 8.31 -3.37 3.48
N LEU A 45 7.76 -3.72 4.65
CA LEU A 45 6.32 -3.65 4.89
C LEU A 45 5.82 -2.24 5.23
N GLN A 46 6.74 -1.33 5.54
CA GLN A 46 6.36 -0.01 6.03
C GLN A 46 6.11 1.01 4.92
N GLY A 47 6.48 0.80 3.68
CA GLY A 47 6.30 1.82 2.65
C GLY A 47 6.72 3.24 3.12
N PRO A 48 6.35 4.29 2.41
CA PRO A 48 6.54 5.67 2.88
C PRO A 48 5.70 5.91 4.15
N ARG A 49 6.29 6.60 5.12
CA ARG A 49 5.61 6.99 6.36
C ARG A 49 5.44 8.48 6.41
N PHE A 50 4.20 8.91 6.53
CA PHE A 50 3.85 10.30 6.77
C PHE A 50 3.64 10.50 8.27
N VAL A 51 4.39 11.41 8.87
CA VAL A 51 4.35 11.68 10.31
C VAL A 51 4.25 13.18 10.53
N GLY A 52 3.15 13.62 11.14
CA GLY A 52 2.92 15.03 11.37
C GLY A 52 1.51 15.32 11.84
N THR A 53 1.14 16.60 11.81
CA THR A 53 -0.25 17.03 11.97
C THR A 53 -1.08 16.61 10.75
N GLY A 54 -2.41 16.62 10.86
CA GLY A 54 -3.29 16.32 9.71
C GLY A 54 -2.99 17.19 8.49
N GLU A 55 -2.67 18.47 8.70
CA GLU A 55 -2.29 19.42 7.65
C GLU A 55 -0.97 19.02 6.99
N GLN A 56 0.07 18.72 7.77
CA GLN A 56 1.37 18.30 7.25
C GLN A 56 1.30 16.98 6.47
N VAL A 57 0.53 16.01 6.96
CA VAL A 57 0.31 14.74 6.25
C VAL A 57 -0.45 14.99 4.94
N ALA A 58 -1.45 15.87 4.97
CA ALA A 58 -2.19 16.25 3.76
C ALA A 58 -1.31 17.00 2.75
N ASP A 59 -0.38 17.85 3.20
CA ASP A 59 0.62 18.53 2.34
C ASP A 59 1.48 17.49 1.61
N GLU A 60 2.03 16.53 2.35
CA GLU A 60 2.92 15.52 1.79
C GLU A 60 2.17 14.58 0.81
N MET A 61 0.93 14.20 1.13
CA MET A 61 0.08 13.41 0.23
C MET A 61 -0.27 14.20 -1.04
N ALA A 62 -0.57 15.48 -0.92
CA ALA A 62 -0.87 16.35 -2.05
C ALA A 62 0.35 16.49 -2.97
N ASP A 63 1.53 16.74 -2.41
CA ASP A 63 2.77 16.86 -3.16
C ASP A 63 3.09 15.60 -3.98
N TRP A 64 2.93 14.42 -3.38
CA TRP A 64 3.12 13.15 -4.09
C TRP A 64 2.13 12.94 -5.23
N PHE A 65 0.88 13.29 -5.01
CA PHE A 65 -0.18 13.14 -6.02
C PHE A 65 0.00 14.15 -7.16
N GLU A 66 0.21 15.41 -6.85
CA GLU A 66 0.34 16.50 -7.83
C GLU A 66 1.63 16.41 -8.65
N SER A 67 2.71 15.90 -8.05
CA SER A 67 3.96 15.62 -8.78
C SER A 67 3.89 14.40 -9.69
N GLY A 68 2.80 13.62 -9.65
CA GLY A 68 2.65 12.38 -10.41
C GLY A 68 3.48 11.22 -9.88
N ALA A 69 3.93 11.27 -8.63
CA ALA A 69 4.66 10.18 -8.00
C ALA A 69 3.75 8.98 -7.69
N CYS A 70 2.44 9.21 -7.55
CA CYS A 70 1.43 8.15 -7.36
C CYS A 70 0.06 8.61 -7.84
N ASP A 71 -0.83 7.63 -8.11
CA ASP A 71 -2.24 7.87 -8.48
C ASP A 71 -3.18 7.83 -7.27
N GLY A 72 -2.68 7.50 -6.10
CA GLY A 72 -3.43 7.39 -4.85
C GLY A 72 -2.67 6.62 -3.78
N PHE A 73 -3.29 6.46 -2.62
CA PHE A 73 -2.67 5.89 -1.44
C PHE A 73 -3.45 4.71 -0.91
N VAL A 74 -2.74 3.63 -0.56
CA VAL A 74 -3.26 2.56 0.27
C VAL A 74 -2.70 2.74 1.67
N LEU A 75 -3.57 2.99 2.63
CA LEU A 75 -3.18 3.26 4.01
C LEU A 75 -2.97 1.96 4.78
N ALA A 76 -1.80 1.81 5.37
CA ALA A 76 -1.50 0.76 6.34
C ALA A 76 -1.50 1.35 7.74
N ALA A 77 -2.40 0.86 8.60
CA ALA A 77 -2.50 1.31 9.98
C ALA A 77 -1.34 0.79 10.82
N THR A 78 -0.72 1.66 11.60
CA THR A 78 0.30 1.27 12.59
C THR A 78 -0.33 0.60 13.81
N HIS A 79 -1.58 0.95 14.12
CA HIS A 79 -2.39 0.35 15.18
C HIS A 79 -3.89 0.49 14.85
N LEU A 80 -4.71 -0.39 15.36
CA LEU A 80 -6.15 -0.42 15.12
C LEU A 80 -6.92 -0.20 16.44
N PRO A 81 -8.05 0.53 16.37
CA PRO A 81 -8.64 1.25 15.24
C PRO A 81 -8.06 2.67 15.05
N GLY A 82 -7.34 3.19 16.04
CA GLY A 82 -7.00 4.61 16.21
C GLY A 82 -6.32 5.25 14.99
N ALA A 83 -5.41 4.56 14.33
CA ALA A 83 -4.71 5.15 13.18
C ALA A 83 -5.66 5.50 12.02
N PHE A 84 -6.67 4.68 11.74
CA PHE A 84 -7.69 5.03 10.74
C PHE A 84 -8.63 6.12 11.21
N GLU A 85 -8.99 6.14 12.50
CA GLU A 85 -9.81 7.20 13.08
C GLU A 85 -9.10 8.55 12.98
N ASP A 86 -7.80 8.60 13.25
CA ASP A 86 -6.99 9.81 13.13
C ASP A 86 -6.91 10.31 11.68
N VAL A 87 -6.73 9.43 10.70
CA VAL A 87 -6.76 9.82 9.28
C VAL A 87 -8.13 10.40 8.91
N VAL A 88 -9.21 9.72 9.27
CA VAL A 88 -10.57 10.18 8.95
C VAL A 88 -10.90 11.51 9.63
N ARG A 89 -10.43 11.72 10.86
CA ARG A 89 -10.74 12.91 11.64
C ARG A 89 -9.87 14.10 11.32
N MET A 90 -8.59 13.89 10.96
CA MET A 90 -7.62 14.98 10.82
C MET A 90 -7.14 15.20 9.38
N VAL A 91 -6.93 14.13 8.60
CA VAL A 91 -6.35 14.24 7.26
C VAL A 91 -7.43 14.39 6.20
N VAL A 92 -8.48 13.57 6.25
CA VAL A 92 -9.56 13.59 5.25
C VAL A 92 -10.23 14.96 5.15
N PRO A 93 -10.62 15.65 6.25
CA PRO A 93 -11.23 16.98 6.15
C PRO A 93 -10.31 18.00 5.49
N GLU A 94 -9.01 17.89 5.73
CA GLU A 94 -8.02 18.79 5.13
C GLU A 94 -7.87 18.54 3.61
N LEU A 95 -7.83 17.29 3.17
CA LEU A 95 -7.84 16.94 1.75
C LEU A 95 -9.15 17.36 1.06
N GLN A 96 -10.30 17.27 1.75
CA GLN A 96 -11.59 17.74 1.26
C GLN A 96 -11.60 19.26 1.08
N ARG A 97 -11.07 19.99 2.07
CA ARG A 97 -10.95 21.47 1.99
C ARG A 97 -10.11 21.93 0.79
N ARG A 98 -9.12 21.13 0.40
CA ARG A 98 -8.26 21.37 -0.78
C ARG A 98 -8.87 20.90 -2.09
N GLY A 99 -10.00 20.21 -2.07
CA GLY A 99 -10.61 19.60 -3.27
C GLY A 99 -9.90 18.36 -3.78
N LEU A 100 -8.99 17.77 -2.98
CA LEU A 100 -8.22 16.57 -3.33
C LEU A 100 -8.91 15.26 -2.90
N PHE A 101 -9.98 15.36 -2.11
CA PHE A 101 -10.79 14.21 -1.69
C PHE A 101 -12.27 14.54 -1.80
N ARG A 102 -13.07 13.54 -2.21
CA ARG A 102 -14.52 13.72 -2.37
C ARG A 102 -15.19 14.09 -1.05
N THR A 103 -16.18 14.95 -1.10
CA THR A 103 -17.08 15.25 0.02
C THR A 103 -18.33 14.37 -0.02
N GLU A 104 -18.75 13.95 -1.22
CA GLU A 104 -19.94 13.12 -1.48
C GLU A 104 -19.63 12.04 -2.51
N TYR A 105 -20.44 11.01 -2.54
CA TYR A 105 -20.38 9.98 -3.57
C TYR A 105 -21.33 10.33 -4.72
N GLU A 106 -20.78 10.49 -5.92
CA GLU A 106 -21.56 10.84 -7.13
C GLU A 106 -22.23 9.63 -7.80
N SER A 107 -21.91 8.41 -7.40
CA SER A 107 -22.41 7.18 -8.00
C SER A 107 -22.80 6.16 -6.92
N SER A 108 -23.67 5.22 -7.28
CA SER A 108 -24.06 4.10 -6.44
C SER A 108 -23.19 2.84 -6.61
N THR A 109 -22.17 2.89 -7.50
CA THR A 109 -21.31 1.74 -7.78
C THR A 109 -19.85 2.09 -7.65
N LEU A 110 -19.01 1.13 -7.22
CA LEU A 110 -17.56 1.30 -7.15
C LEU A 110 -16.98 1.73 -8.50
N ARG A 111 -17.45 1.13 -9.59
CA ARG A 111 -17.02 1.47 -10.94
C ARG A 111 -17.32 2.94 -11.28
N GLY A 112 -18.51 3.43 -10.91
CA GLY A 112 -18.89 4.83 -11.11
C GLY A 112 -18.04 5.78 -10.28
N HIS A 113 -17.69 5.41 -9.03
CA HIS A 113 -16.79 6.21 -8.18
C HIS A 113 -15.37 6.32 -8.75
N LEU A 114 -14.93 5.32 -9.54
CA LEU A 114 -13.65 5.31 -10.23
C LEU A 114 -13.70 5.93 -11.63
N GLY A 115 -14.83 6.52 -12.04
CA GLY A 115 -15.00 7.11 -13.37
C GLY A 115 -14.95 6.12 -14.53
N LEU A 116 -15.07 4.82 -14.25
CA LEU A 116 -14.94 3.77 -15.24
C LEU A 116 -16.28 3.49 -15.94
N GLN A 117 -16.26 3.43 -17.27
CA GLN A 117 -17.45 3.06 -18.06
C GLN A 117 -17.86 1.61 -17.80
N ARG A 118 -19.15 1.36 -17.78
CA ARG A 118 -19.67 -0.01 -17.71
C ARG A 118 -19.30 -0.76 -19.01
N PRO A 119 -18.60 -1.91 -18.94
CA PRO A 119 -18.28 -2.67 -20.13
C PRO A 119 -19.56 -3.19 -20.79
N SER A 120 -19.60 -3.25 -22.12
CA SER A 120 -20.68 -3.88 -22.87
C SER A 120 -20.74 -5.37 -22.55
N ASN A 121 -21.94 -5.94 -22.52
CA ASN A 121 -22.10 -7.37 -22.34
C ASN A 121 -21.87 -8.10 -23.65
N ASN A 122 -20.69 -8.65 -23.88
CA ASN A 122 -20.34 -9.35 -25.11
C ASN A 122 -21.17 -10.63 -25.37
N ARG A 123 -21.93 -11.13 -24.37
CA ARG A 123 -22.81 -12.31 -24.55
C ARG A 123 -24.11 -11.99 -25.29
N VAL A 124 -24.52 -10.74 -25.37
CA VAL A 124 -25.73 -10.34 -26.07
C VAL A 124 -25.53 -10.33 -27.58
N HIS A 125 -24.32 -10.17 -28.07
CA HIS A 125 -24.03 -10.16 -29.51
C HIS A 125 -23.85 -11.55 -30.11
N ALA A 126 -23.64 -12.60 -29.31
CA ALA A 126 -23.52 -13.99 -29.81
C ALA A 126 -24.87 -14.64 -30.14
N SER A 127 -25.97 -14.12 -29.61
CA SER A 127 -27.33 -14.67 -29.84
C SER A 127 -28.10 -13.98 -30.97
N ALA A 128 -27.57 -12.95 -31.63
CA ALA A 128 -28.20 -12.25 -32.74
C ALA A 128 -27.82 -12.80 -34.13
N ASN A 129 -26.90 -13.77 -34.21
CA ASN A 129 -26.41 -14.38 -35.46
C ASN A 129 -26.57 -15.91 -35.49
N ALA A 130 -27.56 -16.47 -34.78
CA ALA A 130 -27.91 -17.89 -34.83
C ALA A 130 -29.28 -18.10 -35.46
#